data_21495d4cdcdaea9559a5eddad5d4108f
#
_entry.id   21495d4cdcdaea9559a5eddad5d4108f
#
_cell.length_a   1.000
_cell.length_b   1.000
_cell.length_c   1.000
_cell.angle_alpha   90.00
_cell.angle_beta   90.00
_cell.angle_gamma   90.00
#
_symmetry.space_group_name_H-M   'P 1'
#
loop_
_entity.id
_entity.type
_entity.pdbx_description
1 polymer ?
#
loop_
_entity_poly.entity_id
_entity_poly.type
_entity_poly.pdbx_seq_one_letter_code
_entity_poly.pdbx_strand_id
1 'polypeptide(L)'
;MVTACFKPTVHNNFIIKDNIFLCKQAGYKTLLMEPLNRLFNKHVEGDMDMAGNSNLHMSRSGKTDEFYTQLSTIEDELRHYRKYFKGKVVFCNADDPAIGEDGYDHFGDGAGGYTSNFFRYFQLNFQQLGLKKLITTHYEANRPSYKFEIVSNDDGEQIGLPDYVRTPLEGDGDFRSPECLALLEECDIVVTNPPFSLMKEYLPLMINSGKQFLILGNMNHALFAENFVYFKENRVWLGYNNGHFWFRVPDHYEAKQTDFKIDENGQKWRRMGNICWFTNMDIEKRHQPLDLYRTYNPDDYPTYDTYDAIECGRCSEIPIDTDRIIGVPVTFLAQHCPEQFEIVGEFKHGCDSEFDLAVPIVNGKSKYMRVAIRHCNHVKTGDE
;
A
#
# COMPACT_ATOMS: atom_id res chain seq x y z
N MET A 1 -6.84 50.25 -23.02
CA MET A 1 -5.61 49.79 -22.38
C MET A 1 -5.87 49.67 -20.92
N VAL A 2 -6.18 48.49 -20.42
CA VAL A 2 -6.24 48.21 -18.98
C VAL A 2 -5.54 46.89 -18.82
N THR A 3 -4.37 46.95 -18.19
CA THR A 3 -3.49 45.82 -17.93
C THR A 3 -3.95 45.19 -16.63
N ALA A 4 -4.60 44.04 -16.69
CA ALA A 4 -4.90 43.23 -15.52
C ALA A 4 -3.71 42.31 -15.21
N CYS A 5 -3.11 42.52 -14.04
CA CYS A 5 -2.03 41.69 -13.51
C CYS A 5 -2.65 40.42 -12.90
N PHE A 6 -2.53 39.28 -13.59
CA PHE A 6 -2.82 37.97 -13.01
C PHE A 6 -1.54 37.37 -12.46
N LYS A 7 -1.54 37.02 -11.17
CA LYS A 7 -0.53 36.13 -10.58
C LYS A 7 -0.76 34.71 -11.08
N PRO A 8 0.24 34.01 -11.62
CA PRO A 8 0.05 32.63 -12.06
C PRO A 8 0.13 31.68 -10.85
N THR A 9 -0.92 30.91 -10.66
CA THR A 9 -0.89 29.66 -9.90
C THR A 9 -0.15 28.63 -10.75
N VAL A 10 0.89 28.03 -10.19
CA VAL A 10 1.73 27.05 -10.91
C VAL A 10 0.97 25.73 -11.04
N HIS A 11 0.43 25.45 -12.23
CA HIS A 11 0.07 24.11 -12.63
C HIS A 11 1.11 23.63 -13.65
N ASN A 12 1.87 22.62 -13.27
CA ASN A 12 2.77 21.93 -14.20
C ASN A 12 1.96 21.06 -15.14
N ASN A 13 1.64 21.58 -16.33
CA ASN A 13 1.09 20.78 -17.43
C ASN A 13 2.23 20.23 -18.27
N PHE A 14 2.42 18.92 -18.24
CA PHE A 14 3.31 18.20 -19.15
C PHE A 14 2.51 17.66 -20.32
N ILE A 15 2.94 17.94 -21.53
CA ILE A 15 2.38 17.37 -22.76
C ILE A 15 3.46 16.48 -23.38
N ILE A 16 3.14 15.20 -23.56
CA ILE A 16 4.00 14.25 -24.28
C ILE A 16 3.55 14.25 -25.75
N LYS A 17 4.46 14.59 -26.64
CA LYS A 17 4.30 14.38 -28.07
C LYS A 17 5.62 13.90 -28.62
N ASP A 18 5.62 12.71 -29.23
CA ASP A 18 6.75 12.12 -29.95
C ASP A 18 8.04 11.95 -29.11
N ASN A 19 7.95 11.41 -27.87
CA ASN A 19 9.09 11.16 -26.98
C ASN A 19 9.94 12.41 -26.63
N ILE A 20 9.36 13.60 -26.70
CA ILE A 20 10.03 14.86 -26.35
C ILE A 20 9.28 15.52 -25.19
N PHE A 21 9.96 15.72 -24.06
CA PHE A 21 9.45 16.51 -22.94
C PHE A 21 9.67 18.01 -23.22
N LEU A 22 8.58 18.78 -23.34
CA LEU A 22 8.63 20.23 -23.43
C LEU A 22 8.13 20.84 -22.11
N CYS A 23 9.06 21.39 -21.33
CA CYS A 23 8.72 22.22 -20.18
C CYS A 23 8.49 23.65 -20.65
N LYS A 24 7.26 24.17 -20.55
CA LYS A 24 6.96 25.58 -20.78
C LYS A 24 7.18 26.40 -19.52
N GLN A 25 8.42 26.70 -19.18
CA GLN A 25 8.74 27.88 -18.38
C GLN A 25 9.71 28.76 -19.15
N ALA A 26 9.28 29.98 -19.29
CA ALA A 26 10.00 31.18 -19.75
C ALA A 26 11.48 30.99 -20.19
N GLY A 27 11.71 31.03 -21.47
CA GLY A 27 12.92 31.64 -22.00
C GLY A 27 14.13 30.74 -22.27
N TYR A 28 14.06 29.41 -22.24
CA TYR A 28 15.19 28.54 -22.57
C TYR A 28 14.98 27.71 -23.83
N LYS A 29 15.99 27.77 -24.70
CA LYS A 29 16.09 27.00 -25.92
C LYS A 29 16.16 25.49 -25.63
N THR A 30 15.57 24.71 -26.50
CA THR A 30 15.51 23.24 -26.56
C THR A 30 16.79 22.56 -26.06
N LEU A 31 16.69 21.82 -24.95
CA LEU A 31 17.68 20.83 -24.56
C LEU A 31 17.21 19.47 -25.07
N LEU A 32 17.97 18.87 -25.97
CA LEU A 32 17.81 17.48 -26.37
C LEU A 32 18.21 16.60 -25.17
N MET A 33 17.27 15.90 -24.56
CA MET A 33 17.58 14.87 -23.58
C MET A 33 17.80 13.54 -24.29
N GLU A 34 18.88 12.87 -23.95
CA GLU A 34 19.12 11.47 -24.32
C GLU A 34 17.97 10.57 -23.84
N PRO A 35 17.69 9.44 -24.55
CA PRO A 35 16.56 8.60 -24.21
C PRO A 35 16.66 8.07 -22.78
N LEU A 36 15.54 8.15 -22.06
CA LEU A 36 15.33 7.79 -20.65
C LEU A 36 15.88 6.41 -20.23
N ASN A 37 16.15 5.51 -21.17
CA ASN A 37 16.73 4.19 -20.89
C ASN A 37 18.15 4.24 -20.28
N ARG A 38 18.83 5.38 -20.30
CA ARG A 38 20.16 5.52 -19.66
C ARG A 38 20.09 6.06 -18.23
N LEU A 39 19.01 6.70 -17.84
CA LEU A 39 18.82 7.20 -16.47
C LEU A 39 18.35 6.10 -15.51
N PHE A 40 17.60 5.10 -16.01
CA PHE A 40 17.17 3.97 -15.19
C PHE A 40 18.26 2.95 -14.89
N ASN A 41 19.32 2.86 -15.71
CA ASN A 41 20.40 1.87 -15.54
C ASN A 41 21.58 2.33 -14.67
N LYS A 42 21.57 3.54 -14.10
CA LYS A 42 22.68 4.04 -13.27
C LYS A 42 22.46 3.97 -11.77
N HIS A 43 21.31 3.46 -11.31
CA HIS A 43 20.99 3.34 -9.87
C HIS A 43 20.82 1.90 -9.38
N VAL A 44 21.35 0.90 -10.08
CA VAL A 44 21.21 -0.54 -9.74
C VAL A 44 22.52 -1.21 -9.34
N GLU A 45 23.54 -0.47 -8.95
CA GLU A 45 24.73 -1.08 -8.34
C GLU A 45 25.05 -0.42 -7.00
N GLY A 46 24.39 -0.92 -5.98
CA GLY A 46 24.59 -0.57 -4.57
C GLY A 46 23.84 -1.51 -3.66
N ASP A 47 23.89 -2.83 -3.93
CA ASP A 47 23.36 -3.85 -3.01
C ASP A 47 24.24 -3.91 -1.77
N MET A 48 23.81 -3.22 -0.69
CA MET A 48 24.24 -3.62 0.66
C MET A 48 23.29 -4.69 1.17
N ASP A 49 23.84 -5.86 1.44
CA ASP A 49 23.21 -6.99 2.12
C ASP A 49 22.52 -6.53 3.43
N MET A 50 21.22 -6.31 3.34
CA MET A 50 20.37 -6.13 4.49
C MET A 50 19.91 -7.49 4.98
N ALA A 51 20.63 -8.06 5.92
CA ALA A 51 20.23 -9.28 6.61
C ALA A 51 18.87 -9.06 7.30
N GLY A 52 17.79 -9.61 6.73
CA GLY A 52 16.47 -9.60 7.38
C GLY A 52 15.25 -9.76 6.48
N ASN A 53 15.37 -9.65 5.16
CA ASN A 53 14.19 -9.77 4.29
C ASN A 53 14.49 -10.51 2.98
N SER A 54 15.02 -11.72 3.09
CA SER A 54 15.28 -12.61 1.93
C SER A 54 14.02 -12.87 1.08
N ASN A 55 12.83 -12.67 1.63
CA ASN A 55 11.56 -12.88 0.94
C ASN A 55 11.22 -11.76 -0.05
N LEU A 56 11.62 -10.50 0.22
CA LEU A 56 11.42 -9.37 -0.70
C LEU A 56 12.42 -9.36 -1.86
N HIS A 57 13.62 -9.91 -1.65
CA HIS A 57 14.62 -10.05 -2.73
C HIS A 57 14.30 -11.19 -3.70
N MET A 58 13.57 -12.23 -3.27
CA MET A 58 13.19 -13.34 -4.13
C MET A 58 11.98 -13.03 -5.02
N SER A 59 11.13 -12.08 -4.65
CA SER A 59 10.00 -11.64 -5.48
C SER A 59 10.44 -10.91 -6.75
N ARG A 60 11.65 -10.34 -6.77
CA ARG A 60 12.24 -9.70 -7.96
C ARG A 60 12.53 -10.66 -9.13
N SER A 61 12.51 -11.97 -8.92
CA SER A 61 12.75 -12.97 -9.98
C SER A 61 11.49 -13.39 -10.77
N GLY A 62 10.40 -12.64 -10.69
CA GLY A 62 9.33 -12.64 -11.68
C GLY A 62 8.34 -13.81 -11.69
N LYS A 63 8.44 -14.77 -10.75
CA LYS A 63 7.49 -15.92 -10.66
C LYS A 63 7.05 -16.28 -9.23
N THR A 64 7.43 -15.53 -8.20
CA THR A 64 7.19 -15.89 -6.80
C THR A 64 6.47 -14.79 -6.00
N ASP A 65 5.92 -13.78 -6.67
CA ASP A 65 5.24 -12.64 -6.05
C ASP A 65 3.69 -12.80 -6.01
N GLU A 66 3.20 -13.99 -6.38
CA GLU A 66 1.78 -14.29 -6.38
C GLU A 66 1.36 -14.87 -5.02
N PHE A 67 0.71 -14.04 -4.23
CA PHE A 67 0.18 -14.38 -2.91
C PHE A 67 -1.33 -14.18 -2.89
N TYR A 68 -2.09 -15.28 -2.87
CA TYR A 68 -3.55 -15.22 -2.89
C TYR A 68 -4.11 -15.03 -1.48
N THR A 69 -4.78 -13.91 -1.27
CA THR A 69 -5.37 -13.53 0.02
C THR A 69 -6.59 -14.40 0.33
N GLN A 70 -6.70 -14.88 1.57
CA GLN A 70 -7.86 -15.66 2.01
C GLN A 70 -9.11 -14.79 2.11
N LEU A 71 -10.28 -15.36 1.78
CA LEU A 71 -11.56 -14.65 1.88
C LEU A 71 -11.82 -14.14 3.31
N SER A 72 -11.54 -14.95 4.33
CA SER A 72 -11.69 -14.55 5.73
C SER A 72 -10.83 -13.34 6.11
N THR A 73 -9.61 -13.25 5.57
CA THR A 73 -8.72 -12.10 5.79
C THR A 73 -9.31 -10.81 5.19
N ILE A 74 -9.95 -10.93 4.01
CA ILE A 74 -10.63 -9.82 3.35
C ILE A 74 -11.88 -9.42 4.14
N GLU A 75 -12.70 -10.37 4.55
CA GLU A 75 -13.92 -10.14 5.34
C GLU A 75 -13.61 -9.48 6.67
N ASP A 76 -12.58 -9.95 7.37
CA ASP A 76 -12.15 -9.43 8.66
C ASP A 76 -11.73 -7.96 8.58
N GLU A 77 -11.14 -7.54 7.48
CA GLU A 77 -10.78 -6.14 7.27
C GLU A 77 -11.96 -5.31 6.76
N LEU A 78 -12.60 -5.75 5.66
CA LEU A 78 -13.60 -4.96 4.95
C LEU A 78 -14.87 -4.66 5.78
N ARG A 79 -15.17 -5.46 6.79
CA ARG A 79 -16.31 -5.20 7.70
C ARG A 79 -16.25 -3.82 8.38
N HIS A 80 -15.05 -3.27 8.55
CA HIS A 80 -14.82 -1.96 9.16
C HIS A 80 -15.06 -0.79 8.20
N TYR A 81 -15.15 -1.07 6.89
CA TYR A 81 -15.28 -0.06 5.83
C TYR A 81 -16.64 -0.06 5.12
N ARG A 82 -17.61 -0.84 5.56
CA ARG A 82 -18.92 -0.99 4.88
C ARG A 82 -19.61 0.34 4.57
N LYS A 83 -19.47 1.33 5.44
CA LYS A 83 -20.05 2.67 5.27
C LYS A 83 -19.58 3.41 4.01
N TYR A 84 -18.40 3.04 3.49
CA TYR A 84 -17.80 3.71 2.33
C TYR A 84 -18.31 3.19 0.98
N PHE A 85 -18.89 2.00 0.93
CA PHE A 85 -19.18 1.32 -0.33
C PHE A 85 -20.51 1.68 -0.99
N LYS A 86 -21.49 2.17 -0.23
CA LYS A 86 -22.85 2.42 -0.74
C LYS A 86 -22.85 3.42 -1.91
N GLY A 87 -23.39 2.99 -3.05
CA GLY A 87 -23.48 3.79 -4.28
C GLY A 87 -22.14 3.99 -5.00
N LYS A 88 -21.10 3.24 -4.64
CA LYS A 88 -19.73 3.42 -5.13
C LYS A 88 -19.36 2.43 -6.23
N VAL A 89 -18.40 2.85 -7.06
CA VAL A 89 -17.71 2.03 -8.03
C VAL A 89 -16.42 1.52 -7.38
N VAL A 90 -16.30 0.19 -7.22
CA VAL A 90 -15.10 -0.46 -6.65
C VAL A 90 -14.27 -1.05 -7.78
N PHE A 91 -12.96 -0.87 -7.70
CA PHE A 91 -12.00 -1.45 -8.63
C PHE A 91 -11.01 -2.38 -7.90
N CYS A 92 -10.91 -3.63 -8.38
CA CYS A 92 -9.96 -4.63 -7.90
C CYS A 92 -9.01 -4.97 -9.06
N ASN A 93 -7.85 -4.35 -9.07
CA ASN A 93 -6.87 -4.51 -10.14
C ASN A 93 -6.14 -5.86 -10.02
N ALA A 94 -6.06 -6.61 -11.11
CA ALA A 94 -5.49 -7.96 -11.18
C ALA A 94 -6.13 -8.97 -10.20
N ASP A 95 -7.44 -8.84 -9.98
CA ASP A 95 -8.23 -9.62 -9.01
C ASP A 95 -9.51 -10.17 -9.67
N ASP A 96 -9.37 -10.86 -10.77
CA ASP A 96 -10.48 -11.37 -11.58
C ASP A 96 -11.01 -12.74 -11.11
N PRO A 97 -12.15 -13.18 -11.65
CA PRO A 97 -12.71 -14.50 -11.35
C PRO A 97 -11.95 -15.68 -11.98
N ALA A 98 -10.88 -15.45 -12.75
CA ALA A 98 -10.08 -16.49 -13.41
C ALA A 98 -10.93 -17.54 -14.18
N ILE A 99 -11.86 -17.06 -15.00
CA ILE A 99 -12.73 -17.90 -15.81
C ILE A 99 -11.96 -18.39 -17.02
N GLY A 100 -11.98 -19.72 -17.25
CA GLY A 100 -11.40 -20.32 -18.44
C GLY A 100 -12.01 -19.83 -19.75
N GLU A 101 -11.36 -20.17 -20.89
CA GLU A 101 -11.82 -19.78 -22.24
C GLU A 101 -13.22 -20.32 -22.56
N ASP A 102 -13.67 -21.38 -21.89
CA ASP A 102 -15.00 -21.99 -22.02
C ASP A 102 -16.12 -21.24 -21.25
N GLY A 103 -15.76 -20.20 -20.49
CA GLY A 103 -16.71 -19.39 -19.74
C GLY A 103 -17.10 -19.96 -18.37
N TYR A 104 -16.48 -21.09 -17.95
CA TYR A 104 -16.71 -21.68 -16.63
C TYR A 104 -15.63 -21.27 -15.63
N ASP A 105 -16.03 -21.17 -14.35
CA ASP A 105 -15.11 -20.98 -13.24
C ASP A 105 -14.38 -22.32 -12.95
N HIS A 106 -13.11 -22.38 -13.28
CA HIS A 106 -12.24 -23.52 -13.06
C HIS A 106 -11.66 -23.59 -11.63
N PHE A 107 -12.30 -22.96 -10.68
CA PHE A 107 -11.88 -22.97 -9.29
C PHE A 107 -11.91 -24.39 -8.71
N GLY A 108 -10.72 -24.96 -8.52
CA GLY A 108 -10.56 -26.27 -7.87
C GLY A 108 -10.56 -27.48 -8.79
N ASP A 109 -10.66 -27.33 -10.11
CA ASP A 109 -10.60 -28.45 -11.06
C ASP A 109 -9.18 -28.86 -11.49
N GLY A 110 -8.16 -28.19 -10.96
CA GLY A 110 -6.75 -28.44 -11.29
C GLY A 110 -6.28 -27.82 -12.60
N ALA A 111 -7.12 -27.07 -13.30
CA ALA A 111 -6.77 -26.40 -14.55
C ALA A 111 -5.96 -25.10 -14.36
N GLY A 112 -5.52 -24.80 -13.13
CA GLY A 112 -4.56 -23.73 -12.84
C GLY A 112 -5.16 -22.33 -12.69
N GLY A 113 -6.48 -22.18 -12.77
CA GLY A 113 -7.16 -20.91 -12.52
C GLY A 113 -7.48 -20.69 -11.04
N TYR A 114 -7.25 -19.48 -10.54
CA TYR A 114 -7.66 -19.08 -9.20
C TYR A 114 -8.65 -17.94 -9.29
N THR A 115 -9.84 -18.10 -8.72
CA THR A 115 -10.74 -16.96 -8.52
C THR A 115 -10.17 -16.06 -7.42
N SER A 116 -10.00 -14.78 -7.71
CA SER A 116 -9.64 -13.82 -6.68
C SER A 116 -10.71 -13.77 -5.59
N ASN A 117 -10.27 -13.84 -4.33
CA ASN A 117 -11.17 -13.70 -3.20
C ASN A 117 -11.67 -12.25 -3.05
N PHE A 118 -11.02 -11.25 -3.64
CA PHE A 118 -11.54 -9.88 -3.72
C PHE A 118 -12.76 -9.81 -4.64
N PHE A 119 -12.66 -10.37 -5.85
CA PHE A 119 -13.83 -10.49 -6.73
C PHE A 119 -14.97 -11.22 -6.02
N ARG A 120 -14.67 -12.40 -5.45
CA ARG A 120 -15.66 -13.23 -4.74
C ARG A 120 -16.33 -12.51 -3.58
N TYR A 121 -15.55 -11.79 -2.76
CA TYR A 121 -16.10 -11.00 -1.66
C TYR A 121 -17.09 -9.95 -2.15
N PHE A 122 -16.70 -9.16 -3.14
CA PHE A 122 -17.56 -8.10 -3.65
C PHE A 122 -18.77 -8.63 -4.43
N GLN A 123 -18.64 -9.72 -5.17
CA GLN A 123 -19.77 -10.37 -5.84
C GLN A 123 -20.80 -10.87 -4.81
N LEU A 124 -20.37 -11.59 -3.78
CA LEU A 124 -21.24 -12.12 -2.71
C LEU A 124 -21.94 -11.01 -1.91
N ASN A 125 -21.25 -9.91 -1.70
CA ASN A 125 -21.74 -8.79 -0.89
C ASN A 125 -22.25 -7.61 -1.71
N PHE A 126 -22.35 -7.72 -3.03
CA PHE A 126 -22.62 -6.61 -3.94
C PHE A 126 -23.87 -5.82 -3.55
N GLN A 127 -24.99 -6.51 -3.36
CA GLN A 127 -26.27 -5.90 -2.96
C GLN A 127 -26.24 -5.39 -1.51
N GLN A 128 -25.68 -6.18 -0.60
CA GLN A 128 -25.61 -5.80 0.82
C GLN A 128 -24.78 -4.54 1.05
N LEU A 129 -23.69 -4.37 0.29
CA LEU A 129 -22.87 -3.17 0.31
C LEU A 129 -23.50 -2.01 -0.47
N GLY A 130 -24.51 -2.29 -1.29
CA GLY A 130 -25.17 -1.30 -2.15
C GLY A 130 -24.23 -0.72 -3.19
N LEU A 131 -23.36 -1.54 -3.79
CA LEU A 131 -22.42 -1.09 -4.81
C LEU A 131 -23.16 -0.61 -6.06
N LYS A 132 -22.66 0.45 -6.68
CA LYS A 132 -23.08 0.87 -8.00
C LYS A 132 -22.46 -0.01 -9.08
N LYS A 133 -21.18 -0.32 -8.95
CA LYS A 133 -20.41 -1.10 -9.92
C LYS A 133 -19.21 -1.76 -9.23
N LEU A 134 -18.89 -2.98 -9.67
CA LEU A 134 -17.60 -3.63 -9.41
C LEU A 134 -16.86 -3.76 -10.74
N ILE A 135 -15.59 -3.39 -10.74
CA ILE A 135 -14.67 -3.59 -11.87
C ILE A 135 -13.50 -4.43 -11.38
N THR A 136 -13.14 -5.47 -12.11
CA THR A 136 -11.92 -6.21 -11.87
C THR A 136 -11.17 -6.43 -13.18
N THR A 137 -9.85 -6.55 -13.13
CA THR A 137 -9.03 -6.82 -14.30
C THR A 137 -8.23 -8.10 -14.11
N HIS A 138 -7.98 -8.78 -15.21
CA HIS A 138 -6.96 -9.83 -15.29
C HIS A 138 -5.61 -9.19 -15.66
N TYR A 139 -4.52 -9.78 -15.18
CA TYR A 139 -3.17 -9.44 -15.62
C TYR A 139 -2.53 -10.65 -16.28
N GLU A 140 -2.07 -10.50 -17.52
CA GLU A 140 -1.37 -11.55 -18.26
C GLU A 140 -0.18 -10.94 -19.01
N ALA A 141 1.02 -11.16 -18.50
CA ALA A 141 2.23 -10.55 -19.03
C ALA A 141 2.39 -10.78 -20.55
N ASN A 142 2.54 -9.68 -21.30
CA ASN A 142 2.76 -9.65 -22.75
C ASN A 142 1.63 -10.26 -23.60
N ARG A 143 0.41 -10.30 -23.10
CA ARG A 143 -0.77 -10.76 -23.84
C ARG A 143 -1.94 -9.83 -23.61
N PRO A 144 -2.87 -9.68 -24.56
CA PRO A 144 -4.13 -9.00 -24.31
C PRO A 144 -4.89 -9.68 -23.17
N SER A 145 -5.45 -8.85 -22.30
CA SER A 145 -6.15 -9.28 -21.11
C SER A 145 -7.63 -8.88 -21.19
N TYR A 146 -8.32 -8.84 -20.06
CA TYR A 146 -9.73 -8.52 -19.99
C TYR A 146 -10.11 -7.90 -18.65
N LYS A 147 -11.27 -7.23 -18.63
CA LYS A 147 -11.93 -6.78 -17.41
C LYS A 147 -13.26 -7.51 -17.22
N PHE A 148 -13.69 -7.60 -15.96
CA PHE A 148 -15.04 -8.00 -15.58
C PHE A 148 -15.75 -6.85 -14.89
N GLU A 149 -17.04 -6.73 -15.14
CA GLU A 149 -17.88 -5.69 -14.58
C GLU A 149 -19.20 -6.27 -14.07
N ILE A 150 -19.56 -5.92 -12.84
CA ILE A 150 -20.89 -6.13 -12.27
C ILE A 150 -21.50 -4.75 -12.09
N VAL A 151 -22.70 -4.53 -12.62
CA VAL A 151 -23.42 -3.25 -12.52
C VAL A 151 -24.72 -3.47 -11.78
N SER A 152 -25.07 -2.55 -10.89
CA SER A 152 -26.38 -2.54 -10.22
C SER A 152 -27.49 -2.32 -11.23
N ASN A 153 -28.48 -3.19 -11.23
CA ASN A 153 -29.68 -3.00 -12.04
C ASN A 153 -30.67 -2.14 -11.25
N ASP A 154 -31.19 -1.07 -11.87
CA ASP A 154 -32.20 -0.17 -11.26
C ASP A 154 -33.57 -0.84 -11.06
N ASP A 155 -33.80 -2.03 -11.62
CA ASP A 155 -35.11 -2.65 -11.79
C ASP A 155 -35.50 -3.70 -10.72
N GLY A 156 -35.02 -3.58 -9.47
CA GLY A 156 -35.58 -4.38 -8.39
C GLY A 156 -34.68 -5.51 -7.86
N GLU A 157 -35.21 -6.30 -6.90
CA GLU A 157 -34.50 -7.34 -6.18
C GLU A 157 -33.94 -8.40 -7.15
N GLN A 158 -32.64 -8.36 -7.37
CA GLN A 158 -31.94 -9.44 -8.05
C GLN A 158 -31.83 -10.63 -7.09
N ILE A 159 -32.54 -11.72 -7.40
CA ILE A 159 -32.46 -12.96 -6.63
C ILE A 159 -31.27 -13.77 -7.13
N GLY A 160 -30.25 -13.94 -6.28
CA GLY A 160 -29.05 -14.70 -6.59
C GLY A 160 -27.78 -13.85 -6.69
N LEU A 161 -26.69 -14.46 -7.15
CA LEU A 161 -25.45 -13.75 -7.41
C LEU A 161 -25.62 -12.85 -8.64
N PRO A 162 -25.08 -11.61 -8.63
CA PRO A 162 -25.13 -10.76 -9.79
C PRO A 162 -24.30 -11.32 -10.94
N ASP A 163 -24.86 -11.22 -12.14
CA ASP A 163 -24.15 -11.54 -13.38
C ASP A 163 -23.04 -10.53 -13.66
N TYR A 164 -22.00 -10.97 -14.36
CA TYR A 164 -20.90 -10.11 -14.77
C TYR A 164 -20.71 -10.13 -16.28
N VAL A 165 -20.15 -9.04 -16.79
CA VAL A 165 -19.78 -8.89 -18.20
C VAL A 165 -18.27 -8.93 -18.33
N ARG A 166 -17.76 -9.78 -19.23
CA ARG A 166 -16.34 -9.84 -19.59
C ARG A 166 -16.10 -9.00 -20.85
N THR A 167 -15.13 -8.08 -20.80
CA THR A 167 -14.74 -7.23 -21.93
C THR A 167 -13.22 -7.36 -22.16
N PRO A 168 -12.75 -7.61 -23.39
CA PRO A 168 -11.32 -7.63 -23.70
C PRO A 168 -10.69 -6.26 -23.45
N LEU A 169 -9.42 -6.27 -23.02
CA LEU A 169 -8.51 -5.13 -23.00
C LEU A 169 -7.57 -5.21 -24.20
N GLU A 170 -7.06 -4.09 -24.68
CA GLU A 170 -6.02 -4.05 -25.71
C GLU A 170 -4.64 -4.42 -25.11
N GLY A 171 -4.40 -4.01 -23.85
CA GLY A 171 -3.19 -4.24 -23.10
C GLY A 171 -3.24 -5.51 -22.24
N ASP A 172 -2.19 -5.70 -21.46
CA ASP A 172 -1.96 -6.86 -20.61
C ASP A 172 -2.62 -6.77 -19.22
N GLY A 173 -3.31 -5.67 -18.92
CA GLY A 173 -3.95 -5.42 -17.62
C GLY A 173 -2.98 -4.87 -16.55
N ASP A 174 -1.77 -4.46 -16.93
CA ASP A 174 -0.86 -3.76 -16.01
C ASP A 174 -1.53 -2.50 -15.46
N PHE A 175 -1.43 -2.28 -14.15
CA PHE A 175 -2.07 -1.14 -13.48
C PHE A 175 -1.59 0.24 -13.99
N ARG A 176 -0.44 0.28 -14.69
CA ARG A 176 0.14 1.47 -15.32
C ARG A 176 -0.35 1.69 -16.75
N SER A 177 -1.03 0.71 -17.32
CA SER A 177 -1.55 0.82 -18.68
C SER A 177 -2.58 1.95 -18.81
N PRO A 178 -2.71 2.59 -19.97
CA PRO A 178 -3.72 3.64 -20.18
C PRO A 178 -5.15 3.15 -19.88
N GLU A 179 -5.46 1.89 -20.16
CA GLU A 179 -6.77 1.30 -19.89
C GLU A 179 -7.02 1.15 -18.38
N CYS A 180 -6.07 0.60 -17.63
CA CYS A 180 -6.19 0.49 -16.17
C CYS A 180 -6.22 1.86 -15.49
N LEU A 181 -5.48 2.84 -15.99
CA LEU A 181 -5.56 4.22 -15.51
C LEU A 181 -6.94 4.84 -15.78
N ALA A 182 -7.56 4.56 -16.94
CA ALA A 182 -8.94 5.00 -17.23
C ALA A 182 -9.96 4.34 -16.27
N LEU A 183 -9.77 3.05 -15.91
CA LEU A 183 -10.61 2.38 -14.92
C LEU A 183 -10.39 2.96 -13.51
N LEU A 184 -9.15 3.33 -13.18
CA LEU A 184 -8.83 4.04 -11.93
C LEU A 184 -9.54 5.40 -11.88
N GLU A 185 -9.60 6.14 -12.98
CA GLU A 185 -10.35 7.40 -13.04
C GLU A 185 -11.86 7.18 -12.88
N GLU A 186 -12.41 6.09 -13.41
CA GLU A 186 -13.83 5.75 -13.29
C GLU A 186 -14.23 5.35 -11.87
N CYS A 187 -13.37 4.67 -11.14
CA CYS A 187 -13.70 4.13 -9.82
C CYS A 187 -13.74 5.21 -8.73
N ASP A 188 -14.40 4.88 -7.62
CA ASP A 188 -14.38 5.64 -6.36
C ASP A 188 -13.37 5.06 -5.37
N ILE A 189 -13.28 3.73 -5.33
CA ILE A 189 -12.52 2.99 -4.31
C ILE A 189 -11.73 1.87 -4.98
N VAL A 190 -10.43 1.78 -4.67
CA VAL A 190 -9.57 0.65 -5.06
C VAL A 190 -9.40 -0.31 -3.90
N VAL A 191 -9.66 -1.60 -4.10
CA VAL A 191 -9.44 -2.65 -3.10
C VAL A 191 -8.74 -3.84 -3.74
N THR A 192 -7.48 -4.12 -3.37
CA THR A 192 -6.70 -5.17 -4.04
C THR A 192 -5.48 -5.61 -3.21
N ASN A 193 -4.84 -6.69 -3.64
CA ASN A 193 -3.52 -7.12 -3.19
C ASN A 193 -2.50 -6.93 -4.33
N PRO A 194 -1.85 -5.76 -4.44
CA PRO A 194 -0.89 -5.50 -5.50
C PRO A 194 0.40 -6.31 -5.29
N PRO A 195 1.20 -6.54 -6.35
CA PRO A 195 2.52 -7.15 -6.22
C PRO A 195 3.40 -6.35 -5.26
N PHE A 196 3.95 -6.99 -4.22
CA PHE A 196 4.73 -6.31 -3.17
C PHE A 196 6.00 -5.65 -3.71
N SER A 197 6.60 -6.21 -4.75
CA SER A 197 7.76 -5.64 -5.45
C SER A 197 7.47 -4.28 -6.09
N LEU A 198 6.22 -4.01 -6.46
CA LEU A 198 5.78 -2.79 -7.13
C LEU A 198 5.17 -1.74 -6.18
N MET A 199 5.20 -1.97 -4.87
CA MET A 199 4.58 -1.08 -3.89
C MET A 199 5.15 0.35 -3.90
N LYS A 200 6.40 0.53 -4.33
CA LYS A 200 7.02 1.85 -4.51
C LYS A 200 6.36 2.69 -5.60
N GLU A 201 5.72 2.05 -6.58
CA GLU A 201 5.00 2.71 -7.67
C GLU A 201 3.50 2.72 -7.41
N TYR A 202 2.99 1.61 -6.88
CA TYR A 202 1.54 1.41 -6.69
C TYR A 202 0.95 2.35 -5.64
N LEU A 203 1.56 2.45 -4.45
CA LEU A 203 1.01 3.28 -3.37
C LEU A 203 1.01 4.78 -3.72
N PRO A 204 2.11 5.36 -4.27
CA PRO A 204 2.06 6.74 -4.77
C PRO A 204 1.01 6.98 -5.85
N LEU A 205 0.80 6.02 -6.77
CA LEU A 205 -0.24 6.11 -7.79
C LEU A 205 -1.63 6.23 -7.15
N MET A 206 -1.94 5.36 -6.17
CA MET A 206 -3.23 5.39 -5.45
C MET A 206 -3.46 6.73 -4.76
N ILE A 207 -2.45 7.24 -4.05
CA ILE A 207 -2.57 8.50 -3.32
C ILE A 207 -2.73 9.68 -4.26
N ASN A 208 -1.97 9.72 -5.36
CA ASN A 208 -2.00 10.81 -6.32
C ASN A 208 -3.26 10.79 -7.21
N SER A 209 -3.91 9.64 -7.36
CA SER A 209 -5.21 9.55 -8.04
C SER A 209 -6.33 10.27 -7.28
N GLY A 210 -6.15 10.51 -5.98
CA GLY A 210 -7.18 11.08 -5.11
C GLY A 210 -8.33 10.14 -4.79
N LYS A 211 -8.24 8.87 -5.21
CA LYS A 211 -9.26 7.85 -4.92
C LYS A 211 -9.12 7.32 -3.51
N GLN A 212 -10.21 6.80 -2.97
CA GLN A 212 -10.15 6.00 -1.75
C GLN A 212 -9.52 4.64 -2.07
N PHE A 213 -8.78 4.08 -1.12
CA PHE A 213 -8.18 2.77 -1.33
C PHE A 213 -8.03 1.97 -0.04
N LEU A 214 -7.99 0.65 -0.21
CA LEU A 214 -7.62 -0.33 0.81
C LEU A 214 -6.79 -1.42 0.13
N ILE A 215 -5.48 -1.39 0.34
CA ILE A 215 -4.55 -2.28 -0.35
C ILE A 215 -3.70 -3.07 0.64
N LEU A 216 -3.49 -4.34 0.32
CA LEU A 216 -2.64 -5.20 1.13
C LEU A 216 -1.17 -4.92 0.84
N GLY A 217 -0.32 -4.98 1.87
CA GLY A 217 1.11 -4.79 1.72
C GLY A 217 1.90 -5.27 2.91
N ASN A 218 3.21 -5.00 2.89
CA ASN A 218 4.08 -5.22 4.03
C ASN A 218 4.34 -3.89 4.74
N MET A 219 4.29 -3.88 6.05
CA MET A 219 4.46 -2.69 6.88
C MET A 219 5.79 -1.95 6.60
N ASN A 220 6.84 -2.67 6.21
CA ASN A 220 8.11 -2.05 5.83
C ASN A 220 8.00 -1.16 4.57
N HIS A 221 6.97 -1.36 3.74
CA HIS A 221 6.74 -0.49 2.57
C HIS A 221 6.43 0.96 2.98
N ALA A 222 5.93 1.18 4.20
CA ALA A 222 5.72 2.52 4.74
C ALA A 222 7.03 3.31 4.89
N LEU A 223 8.15 2.60 5.10
CA LEU A 223 9.48 3.20 5.25
C LEU A 223 10.26 3.27 3.92
N PHE A 224 9.65 2.99 2.78
CA PHE A 224 10.27 3.32 1.50
C PHE A 224 10.29 4.84 1.31
N ALA A 225 11.38 5.38 0.77
CA ALA A 225 11.55 6.82 0.60
C ALA A 225 10.38 7.45 -0.17
N GLU A 226 9.87 6.74 -1.18
CA GLU A 226 8.76 7.15 -2.03
C GLU A 226 7.41 7.18 -1.28
N ASN A 227 7.28 6.42 -0.20
CA ASN A 227 6.03 6.22 0.53
C ASN A 227 5.98 6.99 1.87
N PHE A 228 7.12 7.15 2.54
CA PHE A 228 7.18 7.64 3.91
C PHE A 228 6.54 9.03 4.09
N VAL A 229 6.72 9.92 3.13
CA VAL A 229 6.11 11.25 3.14
C VAL A 229 4.60 11.22 3.38
N TYR A 230 3.91 10.25 2.79
CA TYR A 230 2.46 10.16 2.90
C TYR A 230 1.98 9.72 4.29
N PHE A 231 2.77 8.88 4.98
CA PHE A 231 2.51 8.53 6.38
C PHE A 231 2.78 9.71 7.31
N LYS A 232 3.88 10.43 7.08
CA LYS A 232 4.24 11.65 7.82
C LYS A 232 3.17 12.73 7.68
N GLU A 233 2.62 12.91 6.47
CA GLU A 233 1.57 13.89 6.17
C GLU A 233 0.17 13.44 6.56
N ASN A 234 0.01 12.27 7.18
CA ASN A 234 -1.29 11.68 7.50
C ASN A 234 -2.23 11.52 6.29
N ARG A 235 -1.69 11.22 5.12
CA ARG A 235 -2.45 10.93 3.88
C ARG A 235 -2.71 9.45 3.69
N VAL A 236 -1.96 8.61 4.39
CA VAL A 236 -2.08 7.15 4.43
C VAL A 236 -1.83 6.65 5.84
N TRP A 237 -2.52 5.62 6.23
CA TRP A 237 -2.34 4.92 7.51
C TRP A 237 -2.60 3.42 7.36
N LEU A 238 -2.40 2.67 8.45
CA LEU A 238 -2.66 1.25 8.45
C LEU A 238 -4.12 0.95 8.82
N GLY A 239 -4.67 -0.09 8.19
CA GLY A 239 -5.99 -0.61 8.48
C GLY A 239 -6.10 -1.32 9.84
N TYR A 240 -7.20 -2.04 10.01
CA TYR A 240 -7.52 -2.71 11.28
C TYR A 240 -6.61 -3.87 11.59
N ASN A 241 -6.43 -4.77 10.61
CA ASN A 241 -5.74 -6.03 10.78
C ASN A 241 -4.31 -5.97 10.25
N ASN A 242 -3.37 -6.48 11.04
CA ASN A 242 -1.96 -6.55 10.66
C ASN A 242 -1.27 -7.71 11.39
N GLY A 243 -0.06 -8.05 10.95
CA GLY A 243 0.77 -9.07 11.59
C GLY A 243 1.15 -10.21 10.66
N HIS A 244 0.79 -11.44 11.04
CA HIS A 244 1.17 -12.64 10.29
C HIS A 244 -0.04 -13.20 9.56
N PHE A 245 0.01 -13.19 8.22
CA PHE A 245 -1.05 -13.71 7.38
C PHE A 245 -0.58 -14.94 6.63
N TRP A 246 -1.51 -15.90 6.44
CA TRP A 246 -1.31 -17.06 5.59
C TRP A 246 -1.88 -16.78 4.21
N PHE A 247 -1.04 -16.94 3.20
CA PHE A 247 -1.42 -16.82 1.79
C PHE A 247 -1.39 -18.19 1.13
N ARG A 248 -2.36 -18.46 0.27
CA ARG A 248 -2.23 -19.52 -0.70
C ARG A 248 -1.16 -19.11 -1.71
N VAL A 249 -0.35 -20.06 -2.16
CA VAL A 249 0.70 -19.83 -3.16
C VAL A 249 0.54 -20.84 -4.30
N PRO A 250 1.02 -20.47 -5.52
CA PRO A 250 0.95 -21.37 -6.68
C PRO A 250 1.65 -22.71 -6.44
N ASP A 251 1.27 -23.74 -7.22
CA ASP A 251 1.84 -25.08 -7.10
C ASP A 251 3.34 -25.14 -7.41
N HIS A 252 3.83 -24.25 -8.27
CA HIS A 252 5.26 -24.12 -8.56
C HIS A 252 6.06 -23.44 -7.44
N TYR A 253 5.39 -22.89 -6.41
CA TYR A 253 6.08 -22.24 -5.30
C TYR A 253 6.95 -23.26 -4.54
N GLU A 254 8.23 -22.90 -4.34
CA GLU A 254 9.17 -23.77 -3.65
C GLU A 254 8.85 -23.89 -2.16
N ALA A 255 8.87 -25.11 -1.63
CA ALA A 255 8.70 -25.38 -0.23
C ALA A 255 9.79 -24.69 0.61
N LYS A 256 9.40 -24.07 1.72
CA LYS A 256 10.31 -23.44 2.69
C LYS A 256 10.34 -24.26 3.97
N GLN A 257 11.46 -24.18 4.71
CA GLN A 257 11.62 -24.91 5.97
C GLN A 257 10.71 -24.38 7.09
N THR A 258 10.42 -23.07 7.06
CA THR A 258 9.60 -22.39 8.08
C THR A 258 8.48 -21.60 7.41
N ASP A 259 7.40 -21.34 8.15
CA ASP A 259 6.25 -20.56 7.69
C ASP A 259 5.68 -21.05 6.34
N PHE A 260 5.68 -22.36 6.14
CA PHE A 260 5.18 -23.05 4.97
C PHE A 260 4.43 -24.31 5.41
N LYS A 261 3.31 -24.59 4.75
CA LYS A 261 2.55 -25.84 4.97
C LYS A 261 1.86 -26.26 3.67
N ILE A 262 1.55 -27.55 3.60
CA ILE A 262 0.65 -28.13 2.61
C ILE A 262 -0.55 -28.65 3.39
N ASP A 263 -1.76 -28.28 3.00
CA ASP A 263 -2.97 -28.76 3.64
C ASP A 263 -3.39 -30.15 3.13
N GLU A 264 -4.50 -30.67 3.66
CA GLU A 264 -5.04 -31.99 3.32
C GLU A 264 -5.47 -32.15 1.85
N ASN A 265 -5.72 -31.04 1.17
CA ASN A 265 -6.07 -30.98 -0.25
C ASN A 265 -4.83 -30.81 -1.15
N GLY A 266 -3.62 -30.82 -0.59
CA GLY A 266 -2.39 -30.61 -1.33
C GLY A 266 -2.06 -29.14 -1.62
N GLN A 267 -2.90 -28.19 -1.16
CA GLN A 267 -2.70 -26.76 -1.37
C GLN A 267 -1.53 -26.25 -0.57
N LYS A 268 -0.64 -25.49 -1.21
CA LYS A 268 0.52 -24.85 -0.60
C LYS A 268 0.15 -23.50 0.01
N TRP A 269 0.70 -23.25 1.21
CA TRP A 269 0.48 -22.04 1.98
C TRP A 269 1.80 -21.44 2.45
N ARG A 270 1.92 -20.13 2.38
CA ARG A 270 3.04 -19.36 2.90
C ARG A 270 2.55 -18.38 3.96
N ARG A 271 3.19 -18.38 5.14
CA ARG A 271 2.96 -17.38 6.17
C ARG A 271 3.94 -16.24 5.99
N MET A 272 3.44 -15.01 6.00
CA MET A 272 4.24 -13.80 5.92
C MET A 272 3.98 -12.93 7.14
N GLY A 273 5.06 -12.35 7.68
CA GLY A 273 4.99 -11.39 8.79
C GLY A 273 4.94 -9.95 8.29
N ASN A 274 4.60 -9.04 9.20
CA ASN A 274 4.50 -7.60 8.94
C ASN A 274 3.51 -7.24 7.82
N ILE A 275 2.52 -8.09 7.56
CA ILE A 275 1.47 -7.79 6.61
C ILE A 275 0.49 -6.80 7.23
N CYS A 276 0.01 -5.86 6.44
CA CYS A 276 -0.94 -4.85 6.85
C CYS A 276 -1.76 -4.38 5.66
N TRP A 277 -2.82 -3.66 5.95
CA TRP A 277 -3.60 -2.92 4.97
C TRP A 277 -3.16 -1.46 4.98
N PHE A 278 -2.96 -0.86 3.82
CA PHE A 278 -2.77 0.57 3.64
C PHE A 278 -4.07 1.21 3.16
N THR A 279 -4.45 2.33 3.75
CA THR A 279 -5.69 3.01 3.41
C THR A 279 -5.61 4.52 3.64
N ASN A 280 -6.47 5.26 2.96
CA ASN A 280 -6.80 6.66 3.24
C ASN A 280 -8.26 6.83 3.70
N MET A 281 -8.97 5.73 3.94
CA MET A 281 -10.32 5.74 4.49
C MET A 281 -10.25 5.75 6.02
N ASP A 282 -10.89 6.72 6.64
CA ASP A 282 -10.83 6.90 8.08
C ASP A 282 -11.53 5.78 8.87
N ILE A 283 -10.87 5.35 9.96
CA ILE A 283 -11.33 4.28 10.85
C ILE A 283 -11.20 4.70 12.32
N GLU A 284 -12.12 4.22 13.16
CA GLU A 284 -12.14 4.54 14.60
C GLU A 284 -10.84 4.16 15.32
N LYS A 285 -10.22 3.04 14.93
CA LYS A 285 -8.97 2.58 15.53
C LYS A 285 -7.85 3.62 15.45
N ARG A 286 -7.82 4.42 14.38
CA ARG A 286 -6.80 5.46 14.17
C ARG A 286 -6.88 6.58 15.21
N HIS A 287 -8.05 6.82 15.79
CA HIS A 287 -8.31 7.87 16.78
C HIS A 287 -8.29 7.35 18.22
N GLN A 288 -7.90 6.09 18.43
CA GLN A 288 -7.75 5.52 19.77
C GLN A 288 -6.34 5.83 20.29
N PRO A 289 -6.20 6.66 21.32
CA PRO A 289 -4.90 6.93 21.91
C PRO A 289 -4.31 5.67 22.54
N LEU A 290 -2.99 5.58 22.50
CA LEU A 290 -2.27 4.53 23.21
C LEU A 290 -2.35 4.79 24.72
N ASP A 291 -2.65 3.73 25.47
CA ASP A 291 -2.55 3.75 26.94
C ASP A 291 -1.07 3.74 27.33
N LEU A 292 -0.57 4.87 27.81
CA LEU A 292 0.80 5.06 28.26
C LEU A 292 0.84 5.18 29.77
N TYR A 293 1.84 4.56 30.40
CA TYR A 293 1.96 4.53 31.87
C TYR A 293 3.39 4.76 32.38
N ARG A 294 4.38 4.82 31.49
CA ARG A 294 5.76 5.09 31.88
C ARG A 294 6.04 6.58 31.90
N THR A 295 6.85 7.02 32.85
CA THR A 295 7.43 8.36 32.90
C THR A 295 8.85 8.34 32.36
N TYR A 296 9.29 9.47 31.83
CA TYR A 296 10.64 9.61 31.32
C TYR A 296 11.66 9.69 32.45
N ASN A 297 12.68 8.81 32.37
CA ASN A 297 13.87 8.88 33.20
C ASN A 297 15.09 8.65 32.28
N PRO A 298 16.06 9.57 32.21
CA PRO A 298 17.24 9.43 31.34
C PRO A 298 18.02 8.11 31.51
N ASP A 299 18.01 7.53 32.70
CA ASP A 299 18.73 6.28 33.00
C ASP A 299 18.04 5.06 32.35
N ASP A 300 16.74 5.13 32.12
CA ASP A 300 15.92 4.03 31.56
C ASP A 300 15.81 4.06 30.03
N TYR A 301 16.06 5.22 29.42
CA TYR A 301 15.88 5.43 27.98
C TYR A 301 17.20 5.76 27.29
N PRO A 302 17.82 4.79 26.62
CA PRO A 302 19.05 5.06 25.88
C PRO A 302 18.80 6.02 24.72
N THR A 303 19.77 6.88 24.44
CA THR A 303 19.76 7.79 23.30
C THR A 303 20.45 7.16 22.09
N TYR A 304 20.12 7.65 20.90
CA TYR A 304 20.89 7.33 19.71
C TYR A 304 22.25 8.01 19.75
N ASP A 305 23.28 7.30 19.30
CA ASP A 305 24.65 7.82 19.23
C ASP A 305 24.79 8.90 18.15
N THR A 306 23.88 8.92 17.18
CA THR A 306 23.94 9.69 15.96
C THR A 306 22.92 10.84 15.90
N TYR A 307 21.97 10.90 16.84
CA TYR A 307 20.89 11.88 16.85
C TYR A 307 20.34 12.09 18.26
N ASP A 308 19.90 13.31 18.57
CA ASP A 308 19.30 13.61 19.89
C ASP A 308 17.85 13.12 19.97
N ALA A 309 17.69 11.83 20.17
CA ALA A 309 16.42 11.13 20.36
C ALA A 309 16.59 9.94 21.29
N ILE A 310 15.51 9.49 21.91
CA ILE A 310 15.48 8.30 22.75
C ILE A 310 14.98 7.08 22.00
N GLU A 311 15.49 5.91 22.32
CA GLU A 311 15.06 4.63 21.77
C GLU A 311 14.01 3.97 22.67
N CYS A 312 12.85 3.63 22.10
CA CYS A 312 11.85 2.76 22.68
C CYS A 312 11.77 1.46 21.87
N GLY A 313 12.16 0.36 22.45
CA GLY A 313 12.13 -0.95 21.79
C GLY A 313 10.71 -1.47 21.53
N ARG A 314 9.71 -0.97 22.27
CA ARG A 314 8.29 -1.33 22.17
C ARG A 314 7.40 -0.10 22.35
N CYS A 315 6.24 -0.11 21.71
CA CYS A 315 5.25 0.98 21.85
C CYS A 315 4.77 1.17 23.31
N SER A 316 4.70 0.09 24.09
CA SER A 316 4.34 0.14 25.52
C SER A 316 5.41 0.80 26.43
N GLU A 317 6.58 1.09 25.89
CA GLU A 317 7.67 1.74 26.59
C GLU A 317 7.71 3.26 26.35
N ILE A 318 6.86 3.80 25.47
CA ILE A 318 6.79 5.23 25.19
C ILE A 318 6.44 5.97 26.48
N PRO A 319 7.27 6.95 26.93
CA PRO A 319 6.99 7.73 28.14
C PRO A 319 5.92 8.79 27.87
N ILE A 320 5.12 9.13 28.89
CA ILE A 320 3.97 10.04 28.77
C ILE A 320 4.36 11.52 28.84
N ASP A 321 5.54 11.85 29.35
CA ASP A 321 5.91 13.17 29.86
C ASP A 321 7.21 13.70 29.24
N THR A 322 7.51 13.32 28.01
CA THR A 322 8.68 13.83 27.29
C THR A 322 8.29 14.58 26.02
N ASP A 323 9.02 15.65 25.72
CA ASP A 323 8.96 16.41 24.47
C ASP A 323 10.05 16.02 23.46
N ARG A 324 10.91 15.04 23.85
CA ARG A 324 11.99 14.54 23.00
C ARG A 324 11.44 13.75 21.80
N ILE A 325 12.24 13.66 20.76
CA ILE A 325 11.99 12.72 19.67
C ILE A 325 12.23 11.28 20.16
N ILE A 326 11.34 10.38 19.80
CA ILE A 326 11.31 8.99 20.23
C ILE A 326 11.40 8.11 18.99
N GLY A 327 12.41 7.25 18.92
CA GLY A 327 12.50 6.21 17.90
C GLY A 327 11.73 4.96 18.35
N VAL A 328 10.75 4.55 17.55
CA VAL A 328 9.88 3.39 17.80
C VAL A 328 9.93 2.38 16.65
N PRO A 329 9.64 1.10 16.88
CA PRO A 329 9.55 0.10 15.81
C PRO A 329 8.49 0.49 14.77
N VAL A 330 8.65 0.04 13.50
CA VAL A 330 7.67 0.26 12.43
C VAL A 330 6.25 -0.23 12.79
N THR A 331 6.14 -1.21 13.68
CA THR A 331 4.85 -1.71 14.20
C THR A 331 4.04 -0.66 14.95
N PHE A 332 4.65 0.46 15.35
CA PHE A 332 3.96 1.62 15.91
C PHE A 332 2.90 2.17 14.94
N LEU A 333 3.15 2.14 13.64
CA LEU A 333 2.21 2.64 12.63
C LEU A 333 0.82 1.97 12.72
N ALA A 334 0.74 0.74 13.24
CA ALA A 334 -0.53 0.03 13.44
C ALA A 334 -1.36 0.56 14.64
N GLN A 335 -0.75 1.40 15.46
CA GLN A 335 -1.33 1.99 16.67
C GLN A 335 -1.20 3.52 16.67
N HIS A 336 -0.74 4.11 15.55
CA HIS A 336 -0.55 5.55 15.44
C HIS A 336 -1.89 6.28 15.56
N CYS A 337 -1.98 7.13 16.58
CA CYS A 337 -3.06 8.09 16.77
C CYS A 337 -2.51 9.49 16.47
N PRO A 338 -2.99 10.16 15.40
CA PRO A 338 -2.45 11.45 14.96
C PRO A 338 -2.73 12.59 15.95
N GLU A 339 -3.74 12.43 16.81
CA GLU A 339 -4.04 13.38 17.88
C GLU A 339 -3.05 13.26 19.06
N GLN A 340 -2.41 12.09 19.20
CA GLN A 340 -1.46 11.82 20.28
C GLN A 340 -0.01 11.98 19.84
N PHE A 341 0.33 11.59 18.60
CA PHE A 341 1.70 11.60 18.10
C PHE A 341 1.83 12.19 16.71
N GLU A 342 2.85 13.01 16.55
CA GLU A 342 3.35 13.46 15.25
C GLU A 342 4.45 12.51 14.77
N ILE A 343 4.42 12.10 13.49
CA ILE A 343 5.53 11.42 12.83
C ILE A 343 6.51 12.49 12.35
N VAL A 344 7.70 12.54 12.94
CA VAL A 344 8.73 13.54 12.64
C VAL A 344 9.60 13.11 11.48
N GLY A 345 10.02 11.84 11.45
CA GLY A 345 10.93 11.30 10.46
C GLY A 345 11.14 9.81 10.66
N GLU A 346 12.23 9.29 10.11
CA GLU A 346 12.64 7.89 10.26
C GLU A 346 14.11 7.80 10.65
N PHE A 347 14.52 6.68 11.23
CA PHE A 347 15.91 6.31 11.42
C PHE A 347 16.21 5.07 10.60
N LYS A 348 17.11 5.19 9.62
CA LYS A 348 17.35 4.16 8.62
C LYS A 348 18.82 4.10 8.22
N HIS A 349 19.24 3.00 7.62
CA HIS A 349 20.58 2.85 7.08
C HIS A 349 20.60 3.18 5.58
N GLY A 350 21.51 4.07 5.17
CA GLY A 350 21.86 4.29 3.77
C GLY A 350 20.69 4.76 2.89
N CYS A 351 19.87 5.66 3.41
CA CYS A 351 18.75 6.24 2.69
C CYS A 351 18.99 7.73 2.46
N ASP A 352 18.87 8.18 1.22
CA ASP A 352 18.92 9.61 0.86
C ASP A 352 17.55 10.31 1.00
N SER A 353 16.67 9.77 1.85
CA SER A 353 15.38 10.39 2.14
C SER A 353 15.58 11.66 2.98
N GLU A 354 14.93 12.74 2.62
CA GLU A 354 14.91 13.98 3.41
C GLU A 354 14.33 13.81 4.82
N PHE A 355 13.64 12.69 5.06
CA PHE A 355 13.03 12.34 6.36
C PHE A 355 13.90 11.38 7.19
N ASP A 356 15.02 10.90 6.64
CA ASP A 356 15.99 10.06 7.36
C ASP A 356 16.85 10.94 8.27
N LEU A 357 16.58 10.87 9.57
CA LEU A 357 17.24 11.73 10.55
C LEU A 357 18.67 11.26 10.83
N ALA A 358 18.90 9.96 10.93
CA ALA A 358 20.21 9.38 11.17
C ALA A 358 20.18 7.84 11.12
N VAL A 359 21.37 7.24 11.08
CA VAL A 359 21.52 5.78 11.26
C VAL A 359 21.15 5.39 12.70
N PRO A 360 20.26 4.41 12.92
CA PRO A 360 19.81 4.02 14.26
C PRO A 360 20.86 3.21 15.02
N ILE A 361 21.81 3.88 15.65
CA ILE A 361 22.86 3.27 16.50
C ILE A 361 22.60 3.66 17.95
N VAL A 362 22.58 2.67 18.85
CA VAL A 362 22.40 2.85 20.29
C VAL A 362 23.50 2.07 21.03
N ASN A 363 24.31 2.75 21.80
CA ASN A 363 25.45 2.17 22.51
C ASN A 363 26.37 1.36 21.58
N GLY A 364 26.71 1.91 20.41
CA GLY A 364 27.53 1.27 19.37
C GLY A 364 26.87 0.09 18.64
N LYS A 365 25.61 -0.22 18.93
CA LYS A 365 24.87 -1.31 18.28
C LYS A 365 23.82 -0.78 17.33
N SER A 366 23.88 -1.23 16.09
CA SER A 366 22.89 -0.93 15.08
C SER A 366 21.53 -1.52 15.46
N LYS A 367 20.48 -0.74 15.27
CA LYS A 367 19.08 -1.14 15.39
C LYS A 367 18.46 -1.30 14.00
N TYR A 368 17.38 -2.05 13.93
CA TYR A 368 16.54 -2.06 12.74
C TYR A 368 15.89 -0.68 12.56
N MET A 369 15.39 -0.38 11.35
CA MET A 369 14.69 0.87 11.03
C MET A 369 13.66 1.26 12.08
N ARG A 370 13.55 2.57 12.36
CA ARG A 370 12.61 3.15 13.33
C ARG A 370 11.79 4.25 12.70
N VAL A 371 10.59 4.42 13.21
CA VAL A 371 9.79 5.64 13.01
C VAL A 371 10.17 6.61 14.12
N ALA A 372 10.48 7.85 13.78
CA ALA A 372 10.73 8.93 14.73
C ALA A 372 9.42 9.66 15.00
N ILE A 373 9.00 9.70 16.24
CA ILE A 373 7.75 10.32 16.68
C ILE A 373 8.01 11.37 17.77
N ARG A 374 7.03 12.22 17.97
CA ARG A 374 6.97 13.15 19.09
C ARG A 374 5.52 13.26 19.58
N HIS A 375 5.31 13.47 20.88
CA HIS A 375 3.99 13.80 21.40
C HIS A 375 3.46 15.08 20.73
N CYS A 376 2.22 15.05 20.29
CA CYS A 376 1.50 16.27 19.98
C CYS A 376 1.42 17.10 21.26
N ASN A 377 1.79 18.38 21.22
CA ASN A 377 1.85 19.23 22.40
C ASN A 377 0.57 19.08 23.21
N HIS A 378 0.69 18.52 24.38
CA HIS A 378 -0.34 18.69 25.39
C HIS A 378 -0.47 20.20 25.62
N VAL A 379 -1.63 20.74 25.29
CA VAL A 379 -2.07 21.96 25.93
C VAL A 379 -1.88 21.70 27.42
N LYS A 380 -0.88 22.35 28.03
CA LYS A 380 -0.75 22.34 29.49
C LYS A 380 -2.10 22.80 29.98
N THR A 381 -2.92 21.88 30.44
CA THR A 381 -4.10 22.20 31.23
C THR A 381 -3.53 22.97 32.42
N GLY A 382 -3.82 24.28 32.39
CA GLY A 382 -3.30 25.20 33.38
C GLY A 382 -3.64 24.73 34.77
N ASP A 383 -2.68 24.97 35.63
CA ASP A 383 -2.86 25.00 37.06
C ASP A 383 -4.15 25.77 37.42
N GLU A 384 -5.07 25.08 38.06
CA GLU A 384 -5.98 25.67 39.04
C GLU A 384 -5.67 25.09 40.43
#